data_fa20a6f2b21caeba6c6860344494833d
#
_entry.id   fa20a6f2b21caeba6c6860344494833d
#
_cell.length_a   1.000
_cell.length_b   1.000
_cell.length_c   1.000
_cell.angle_alpha   90.00
_cell.angle_beta   90.00
_cell.angle_gamma   90.00
#
_symmetry.space_group_name_H-M   'P 1'
#
loop_
_entity.id
_entity.type
_entity.pdbx_description
1 polymer ?
#
loop_
_entity_poly.entity_id
_entity_poly.type
_entity_poly.pdbx_seq_one_letter_code
_entity_poly.pdbx_strand_id
1 'polypeptide(L)'
;MQVVKRDGSREEFNIDKIATAVAKAFESCHKEMPQYIKPMISALFGTLEGDVIGIEEIQNRVEDILMSERFFDVAKSYIIYREQHKQARFIKERIDYMNKYSQSDENAASSSETDANANVTVKNVANLEGEVYKTTNRVIQRQRMKDKLNEMYPEVAKEYEKDLNSHIIYTHDEATTPVLKQYCMAVSLYPLMTEGVGNIDSITPTPPNDLQSFSGQVTNLIFLLSSQCKGAVAVGEYFIALNYYVIQEFGDDWFTRLDDVITSRACTKQRTIKDAIYKSFKQFIYGVNQPAGNRSYQSPLRNLVLSNKFYIFAA
;
A
#
# COMPACT_ATOMS: atom_id res chain seq x y z
N MET A 1 -12.71 -28.84 -27.15
CA MET A 1 -12.90 -28.36 -25.75
C MET A 1 -11.72 -27.44 -25.39
N GLN A 2 -12.00 -26.28 -24.83
CA GLN A 2 -10.98 -25.31 -24.41
C GLN A 2 -10.84 -25.31 -22.88
N VAL A 3 -9.63 -25.10 -22.40
CA VAL A 3 -9.32 -24.96 -20.98
C VAL A 3 -9.14 -23.49 -20.65
N VAL A 4 -9.88 -22.98 -19.66
CA VAL A 4 -9.66 -21.65 -19.09
C VAL A 4 -8.63 -21.78 -17.97
N LYS A 5 -7.50 -21.11 -18.15
CA LYS A 5 -6.45 -21.01 -17.14
C LYS A 5 -6.83 -20.01 -16.05
N ARG A 6 -6.04 -19.98 -14.96
CA ARG A 6 -6.26 -19.05 -13.82
C ARG A 6 -6.12 -17.57 -14.17
N ASP A 7 -5.35 -17.26 -15.21
CA ASP A 7 -5.16 -15.91 -15.75
C ASP A 7 -6.26 -15.49 -16.74
N GLY A 8 -7.28 -16.36 -16.95
CA GLY A 8 -8.35 -16.15 -17.92
C GLY A 8 -7.99 -16.51 -19.36
N SER A 9 -6.74 -16.84 -19.66
CA SER A 9 -6.33 -17.29 -20.98
C SER A 9 -6.93 -18.64 -21.32
N ARG A 10 -7.12 -18.92 -22.62
CA ARG A 10 -7.68 -20.17 -23.12
C ARG A 10 -6.65 -20.93 -23.92
N GLU A 11 -6.61 -22.24 -23.73
CA GLU A 11 -5.82 -23.15 -24.54
C GLU A 11 -6.62 -24.39 -24.91
N GLU A 12 -6.19 -25.12 -25.93
CA GLU A 12 -6.80 -26.39 -26.26
C GLU A 12 -6.57 -27.45 -25.15
N PHE A 13 -7.62 -28.21 -24.88
CA PHE A 13 -7.54 -29.32 -23.93
C PHE A 13 -6.54 -30.38 -24.42
N ASN A 14 -5.59 -30.72 -23.56
CA ASN A 14 -4.57 -31.71 -23.87
C ASN A 14 -4.46 -32.76 -22.74
N ILE A 15 -4.94 -33.95 -23.02
CA ILE A 15 -4.94 -35.08 -22.09
C ILE A 15 -3.54 -35.51 -21.69
N ASP A 16 -2.54 -35.37 -22.57
CA ASP A 16 -1.18 -35.81 -22.29
C ASP A 16 -0.52 -34.96 -21.20
N LYS A 17 -0.89 -33.67 -21.09
CA LYS A 17 -0.45 -32.83 -20.00
C LYS A 17 -0.97 -33.32 -18.64
N ILE A 18 -2.22 -33.78 -18.61
CA ILE A 18 -2.86 -34.34 -17.40
C ILE A 18 -2.21 -35.67 -17.05
N ALA A 19 -2.11 -36.58 -18.03
CA ALA A 19 -1.50 -37.89 -17.85
C ALA A 19 -0.04 -37.77 -17.35
N THR A 20 0.73 -36.82 -17.87
CA THR A 20 2.09 -36.55 -17.41
C THR A 20 2.13 -36.08 -15.95
N ALA A 21 1.19 -35.21 -15.55
CA ALA A 21 1.12 -34.75 -14.18
C ALA A 21 0.76 -35.87 -13.20
N VAL A 22 -0.17 -36.75 -13.60
CA VAL A 22 -0.55 -37.95 -12.82
C VAL A 22 0.60 -38.91 -12.74
N ALA A 23 1.29 -39.20 -13.86
CA ALA A 23 2.45 -40.09 -13.87
C ALA A 23 3.56 -39.66 -12.91
N LYS A 24 3.84 -38.33 -12.85
CA LYS A 24 4.78 -37.77 -11.89
C LYS A 24 4.33 -37.97 -10.44
N ALA A 25 3.03 -37.90 -10.16
CA ALA A 25 2.51 -38.17 -8.82
C ALA A 25 2.71 -39.66 -8.44
N PHE A 26 2.52 -40.58 -9.36
CA PHE A 26 2.84 -42.00 -9.15
C PHE A 26 4.35 -42.21 -8.91
N GLU A 27 5.20 -41.60 -9.73
CA GLU A 27 6.65 -41.69 -9.61
C GLU A 27 7.13 -41.15 -8.25
N SER A 28 6.55 -40.05 -7.77
CA SER A 28 6.89 -39.47 -6.46
C SER A 28 6.55 -40.41 -5.28
N CYS A 29 5.62 -41.32 -5.50
CA CYS A 29 5.25 -42.40 -4.56
C CYS A 29 5.99 -43.72 -4.81
N HIS A 30 6.99 -43.71 -5.70
CA HIS A 30 7.72 -44.92 -6.13
C HIS A 30 6.81 -46.02 -6.69
N LYS A 31 5.77 -45.63 -7.44
CA LYS A 31 4.79 -46.49 -8.07
C LYS A 31 4.74 -46.28 -9.57
N GLU A 32 4.48 -47.33 -10.33
CA GLU A 32 4.18 -47.19 -11.74
C GLU A 32 2.70 -46.86 -11.95
N MET A 33 2.42 -45.95 -12.88
CA MET A 33 1.04 -45.59 -13.23
C MET A 33 0.39 -46.74 -14.00
N PRO A 34 -0.73 -47.33 -13.52
CA PRO A 34 -1.44 -48.36 -14.23
C PRO A 34 -1.90 -47.90 -15.62
N GLN A 35 -1.79 -48.79 -16.61
CA GLN A 35 -2.10 -48.45 -18.01
C GLN A 35 -3.55 -47.99 -18.23
N TYR A 36 -4.48 -48.38 -17.37
CA TYR A 36 -5.90 -48.02 -17.47
C TYR A 36 -6.21 -46.63 -16.96
N ILE A 37 -5.34 -45.96 -16.20
CA ILE A 37 -5.58 -44.62 -15.63
C ILE A 37 -5.69 -43.57 -16.75
N LYS A 38 -4.80 -43.60 -17.75
CA LYS A 38 -4.87 -42.64 -18.86
C LYS A 38 -6.17 -42.76 -19.67
N PRO A 39 -6.60 -43.95 -20.09
CA PRO A 39 -7.92 -44.17 -20.71
C PRO A 39 -9.09 -43.70 -19.84
N MET A 40 -9.03 -43.96 -18.54
CA MET A 40 -10.06 -43.56 -17.58
C MET A 40 -10.20 -42.02 -17.49
N ILE A 41 -9.06 -41.33 -17.39
CA ILE A 41 -9.04 -39.85 -17.45
C ILE A 41 -9.60 -39.36 -18.79
N SER A 42 -9.20 -40.01 -19.91
CA SER A 42 -9.70 -39.64 -21.24
C SER A 42 -11.21 -39.82 -21.37
N ALA A 43 -11.75 -40.93 -20.85
CA ALA A 43 -13.19 -41.22 -20.87
C ALA A 43 -13.97 -40.16 -20.04
N LEU A 44 -13.48 -39.79 -18.86
CA LEU A 44 -14.13 -38.79 -18.02
C LEU A 44 -14.26 -37.41 -18.72
N PHE A 45 -13.19 -37.00 -19.40
CA PHE A 45 -13.22 -35.70 -20.10
C PHE A 45 -13.92 -35.78 -21.47
N GLY A 46 -14.01 -36.99 -22.08
CA GLY A 46 -14.76 -37.20 -23.30
C GLY A 46 -16.29 -37.15 -23.13
N THR A 47 -16.79 -37.33 -21.91
CA THR A 47 -18.24 -37.28 -21.59
C THR A 47 -18.71 -35.90 -21.17
N LEU A 48 -17.83 -34.91 -21.13
CA LEU A 48 -18.20 -33.57 -20.73
C LEU A 48 -18.98 -32.85 -21.82
N GLU A 49 -20.19 -32.42 -21.49
CA GLU A 49 -20.99 -31.53 -22.31
C GLU A 49 -20.47 -30.07 -22.10
N GLY A 50 -19.90 -29.51 -23.15
CA GLY A 50 -19.47 -28.11 -23.16
C GLY A 50 -18.14 -27.87 -23.86
N ASP A 51 -17.98 -26.69 -24.44
CA ASP A 51 -16.78 -26.31 -25.17
C ASP A 51 -15.65 -25.79 -24.29
N VAL A 52 -15.91 -25.54 -23.01
CA VAL A 52 -15.00 -24.86 -22.09
C VAL A 52 -15.00 -25.48 -20.71
N ILE A 53 -13.80 -25.75 -20.14
CA ILE A 53 -13.62 -26.24 -18.77
C ILE A 53 -12.56 -25.44 -18.03
N GLY A 54 -12.76 -25.21 -16.73
CA GLY A 54 -11.77 -24.54 -15.86
C GLY A 54 -10.65 -25.48 -15.45
N ILE A 55 -9.42 -24.96 -15.35
CA ILE A 55 -8.24 -25.76 -14.92
C ILE A 55 -8.43 -26.36 -13.50
N GLU A 56 -9.11 -25.65 -12.59
CA GLU A 56 -9.39 -26.16 -11.25
C GLU A 56 -10.35 -27.35 -11.27
N GLU A 57 -11.34 -27.32 -12.15
CA GLU A 57 -12.27 -28.41 -12.31
C GLU A 57 -11.58 -29.68 -12.86
N ILE A 58 -10.67 -29.50 -13.84
CA ILE A 58 -9.83 -30.59 -14.33
C ILE A 58 -9.06 -31.24 -13.18
N GLN A 59 -8.44 -30.43 -12.35
CA GLN A 59 -7.63 -30.92 -11.25
C GLN A 59 -8.44 -31.64 -10.18
N ASN A 60 -9.61 -31.09 -9.81
CA ASN A 60 -10.51 -31.75 -8.87
C ASN A 60 -10.99 -33.10 -9.39
N ARG A 61 -11.36 -33.20 -10.67
CA ARG A 61 -11.78 -34.47 -11.28
C ARG A 61 -10.65 -35.51 -11.32
N VAL A 62 -9.40 -35.08 -11.52
CA VAL A 62 -8.24 -35.98 -11.44
C VAL A 62 -8.04 -36.49 -10.01
N GLU A 63 -8.18 -35.63 -9.03
CA GLU A 63 -8.12 -36.00 -7.61
C GLU A 63 -9.20 -37.05 -7.26
N ASP A 64 -10.44 -36.79 -7.71
CA ASP A 64 -11.56 -37.75 -7.51
C ASP A 64 -11.31 -39.11 -8.13
N ILE A 65 -10.74 -39.16 -9.35
CA ILE A 65 -10.35 -40.42 -9.98
C ILE A 65 -9.32 -41.15 -9.13
N LEU A 66 -8.24 -40.50 -8.73
CA LEU A 66 -7.20 -41.12 -7.94
C LEU A 66 -7.71 -41.64 -6.59
N MET A 67 -8.64 -40.92 -5.98
CA MET A 67 -9.28 -41.36 -4.72
C MET A 67 -10.25 -42.50 -4.93
N SER A 68 -11.07 -42.50 -5.98
CA SER A 68 -12.02 -43.59 -6.30
C SER A 68 -11.31 -44.89 -6.61
N GLU A 69 -10.15 -44.80 -7.28
CA GLU A 69 -9.28 -45.95 -7.57
C GLU A 69 -8.40 -46.37 -6.38
N ARG A 70 -8.61 -45.76 -5.21
CA ARG A 70 -7.90 -46.04 -3.95
C ARG A 70 -6.39 -45.73 -3.98
N PHE A 71 -5.92 -44.93 -4.88
CA PHE A 71 -4.54 -44.40 -4.90
C PHE A 71 -4.39 -43.20 -3.96
N PHE A 72 -4.72 -43.35 -2.70
CA PHE A 72 -4.78 -42.26 -1.73
C PHE A 72 -3.45 -41.56 -1.53
N ASP A 73 -2.34 -42.29 -1.54
CA ASP A 73 -1.00 -41.72 -1.42
C ASP A 73 -0.61 -40.90 -2.66
N VAL A 74 -0.98 -41.38 -3.84
CA VAL A 74 -0.76 -40.69 -5.11
C VAL A 74 -1.66 -39.45 -5.19
N ALA A 75 -2.93 -39.58 -4.80
CA ALA A 75 -3.85 -38.41 -4.73
C ALA A 75 -3.31 -37.34 -3.78
N LYS A 76 -2.82 -37.73 -2.60
CA LYS A 76 -2.20 -36.81 -1.65
C LYS A 76 -0.96 -36.16 -2.24
N SER A 77 -0.09 -36.91 -2.91
CA SER A 77 1.09 -36.33 -3.59
C SER A 77 0.70 -35.35 -4.68
N TYR A 78 -0.33 -35.66 -5.49
CA TYR A 78 -0.86 -34.80 -6.53
C TYR A 78 -1.40 -33.48 -5.96
N ILE A 79 -2.17 -33.53 -4.87
CA ILE A 79 -2.71 -32.35 -4.18
C ILE A 79 -1.58 -31.47 -3.62
N ILE A 80 -0.59 -32.09 -2.95
CA ILE A 80 0.56 -31.35 -2.41
C ILE A 80 1.35 -30.68 -3.54
N TYR A 81 1.62 -31.40 -4.63
CA TYR A 81 2.29 -30.85 -5.81
C TYR A 81 1.53 -29.67 -6.42
N ARG A 82 0.21 -29.79 -6.55
CA ARG A 82 -0.67 -28.70 -7.02
C ARG A 82 -0.52 -27.45 -6.16
N GLU A 83 -0.54 -27.60 -4.83
CA GLU A 83 -0.41 -26.46 -3.91
C GLU A 83 0.99 -25.85 -3.95
N GLN A 84 2.03 -26.67 -3.98
CA GLN A 84 3.42 -26.20 -4.14
C GLN A 84 3.62 -25.40 -5.43
N HIS A 85 3.06 -25.87 -6.54
CA HIS A 85 3.10 -25.16 -7.81
C HIS A 85 2.30 -23.86 -7.81
N LYS A 86 1.20 -23.80 -7.06
CA LYS A 86 0.43 -22.57 -6.86
C LYS A 86 1.27 -21.55 -6.08
N GLN A 87 1.93 -21.96 -5.02
CA GLN A 87 2.83 -21.12 -4.24
C GLN A 87 4.05 -20.67 -5.07
N ALA A 88 4.67 -21.58 -5.82
CA ALA A 88 5.80 -21.25 -6.68
C ALA A 88 5.44 -20.21 -7.76
N ARG A 89 4.26 -20.31 -8.38
CA ARG A 89 3.76 -19.30 -9.33
C ARG A 89 3.55 -17.98 -8.65
N PHE A 90 2.91 -17.96 -7.49
CA PHE A 90 2.71 -16.75 -6.70
C PHE A 90 4.05 -16.04 -6.39
N ILE A 91 5.06 -16.82 -5.96
CA ILE A 91 6.40 -16.29 -5.70
C ILE A 91 7.03 -15.76 -7.00
N LYS A 92 6.93 -16.50 -8.10
CA LYS A 92 7.48 -16.09 -9.39
C LYS A 92 6.85 -14.77 -9.88
N GLU A 93 5.54 -14.66 -9.84
CA GLU A 93 4.83 -13.41 -10.19
C GLU A 93 5.31 -12.23 -9.33
N ARG A 94 5.61 -12.48 -8.06
CA ARG A 94 6.17 -11.46 -7.17
C ARG A 94 7.59 -11.08 -7.55
N ILE A 95 8.44 -12.05 -7.85
CA ILE A 95 9.80 -11.80 -8.32
C ILE A 95 9.78 -11.01 -9.63
N ASP A 96 8.93 -11.39 -10.58
CA ASP A 96 8.77 -10.70 -11.86
C ASP A 96 8.29 -9.26 -11.67
N TYR A 97 7.35 -9.06 -10.74
CA TYR A 97 6.90 -7.72 -10.35
C TYR A 97 8.02 -6.89 -9.71
N MET A 98 8.80 -7.48 -8.78
CA MET A 98 9.95 -6.84 -8.16
C MET A 98 11.03 -6.48 -9.18
N ASN A 99 11.31 -7.37 -10.13
CA ASN A 99 12.28 -7.11 -11.20
C ASN A 99 11.88 -5.93 -12.08
N LYS A 100 10.60 -5.72 -12.32
CA LYS A 100 10.09 -4.52 -13.04
C LYS A 100 10.39 -3.23 -12.29
N TYR A 101 10.47 -3.24 -10.96
CA TYR A 101 10.84 -2.08 -10.15
C TYR A 101 12.34 -1.81 -10.14
N SER A 102 13.17 -2.85 -10.15
CA SER A 102 14.63 -2.72 -10.12
C SER A 102 15.24 -2.44 -11.50
N GLN A 103 14.53 -2.78 -12.58
CA GLN A 103 14.97 -2.54 -13.97
C GLN A 103 14.40 -1.24 -14.56
N SER A 104 14.02 -0.27 -13.74
CA SER A 104 13.46 0.97 -14.25
C SER A 104 14.50 1.72 -15.10
N ASP A 105 14.31 1.70 -16.41
CA ASP A 105 14.81 2.75 -17.28
C ASP A 105 14.30 4.09 -16.76
N GLU A 106 15.15 5.09 -16.67
CA GLU A 106 14.78 6.45 -16.24
C GLU A 106 13.62 7.02 -17.08
N ASN A 107 13.40 6.48 -18.28
CA ASN A 107 12.31 6.82 -19.20
C ASN A 107 10.96 6.11 -18.85
N ALA A 108 10.94 5.09 -18.04
CA ALA A 108 9.71 4.39 -17.68
C ALA A 108 8.88 5.13 -16.60
N ALA A 109 9.40 6.20 -16.04
CA ALA A 109 8.71 7.04 -15.05
C ALA A 109 7.45 7.73 -15.60
N SER A 110 7.26 7.75 -16.93
CA SER A 110 6.11 8.38 -17.61
C SER A 110 5.13 7.38 -18.19
N SER A 111 5.32 6.06 -18.03
CA SER A 111 4.40 5.10 -18.61
C SER A 111 3.08 5.09 -17.85
N SER A 112 2.00 5.34 -18.55
CA SER A 112 0.61 5.32 -18.09
C SER A 112 0.11 3.95 -17.58
N GLU A 113 0.95 2.94 -17.60
CA GLU A 113 0.67 1.59 -17.08
C GLU A 113 0.84 1.46 -15.57
N THR A 114 1.40 2.48 -14.92
CA THR A 114 1.42 2.56 -13.46
C THR A 114 0.10 3.12 -12.98
N ASP A 115 -0.48 2.48 -11.98
CA ASP A 115 -1.68 2.91 -11.29
C ASP A 115 -1.75 4.44 -11.17
N ALA A 116 -2.63 5.06 -11.94
CA ALA A 116 -2.79 6.52 -12.00
C ALA A 116 -3.20 7.12 -10.62
N ASN A 117 -3.67 6.30 -9.69
CA ASN A 117 -3.98 6.67 -8.32
C ASN A 117 -2.78 6.53 -7.37
N ALA A 118 -1.68 5.94 -7.82
CA ALA A 118 -0.48 5.88 -7.01
C ALA A 118 0.24 7.22 -7.07
N ASN A 119 0.39 7.89 -5.92
CA ASN A 119 1.24 9.08 -5.79
C ASN A 119 2.74 8.76 -6.00
N VAL A 120 3.02 7.64 -6.62
CA VAL A 120 4.36 7.12 -6.87
C VAL A 120 4.65 7.25 -8.36
N THR A 121 5.41 8.26 -8.71
CA THR A 121 5.81 8.54 -10.09
C THR A 121 7.11 7.88 -10.49
N VAL A 122 7.88 7.38 -9.53
CA VAL A 122 9.21 6.81 -9.77
C VAL A 122 9.30 5.41 -9.17
N LYS A 123 9.69 4.43 -9.98
CA LYS A 123 10.00 3.07 -9.53
C LYS A 123 11.42 3.05 -8.98
N ASN A 124 11.56 2.85 -7.68
CA ASN A 124 12.85 2.73 -7.01
C ASN A 124 12.79 1.71 -5.86
N VAL A 125 13.93 1.43 -5.23
CA VAL A 125 14.04 0.43 -4.16
C VAL A 125 13.13 0.73 -2.97
N ALA A 126 12.96 2.00 -2.60
CA ALA A 126 12.07 2.39 -1.50
C ALA A 126 10.59 2.10 -1.82
N ASN A 127 10.19 2.28 -3.08
CA ASN A 127 8.86 1.90 -3.55
C ASN A 127 8.66 0.40 -3.57
N LEU A 128 9.68 -0.35 -3.99
CA LEU A 128 9.66 -1.80 -4.01
C LEU A 128 9.39 -2.39 -2.62
N GLU A 129 10.07 -1.89 -1.61
CA GLU A 129 9.86 -2.31 -0.22
C GLU A 129 8.40 -2.09 0.20
N GLY A 130 7.85 -0.91 -0.09
CA GLY A 130 6.44 -0.60 0.16
C GLY A 130 5.47 -1.55 -0.57
N GLU A 131 5.76 -1.94 -1.81
CA GLU A 131 4.92 -2.86 -2.58
C GLU A 131 4.96 -4.30 -2.04
N VAL A 132 6.11 -4.75 -1.55
CA VAL A 132 6.21 -6.05 -0.84
C VAL A 132 5.33 -6.04 0.40
N TYR A 133 5.40 -5.00 1.22
CA TYR A 133 4.56 -4.85 2.41
C TYR A 133 3.07 -4.80 2.07
N LYS A 134 2.67 -4.08 1.03
CA LYS A 134 1.26 -3.98 0.59
C LYS A 134 0.64 -5.33 0.31
N THR A 135 1.39 -6.25 -0.28
CA THR A 135 0.88 -7.59 -0.59
C THR A 135 0.61 -8.39 0.67
N THR A 136 1.58 -8.43 1.59
CA THR A 136 1.43 -9.11 2.87
C THR A 136 0.31 -8.48 3.70
N ASN A 137 0.26 -7.15 3.74
CA ASN A 137 -0.76 -6.40 4.46
C ASN A 137 -2.17 -6.71 3.96
N ARG A 138 -2.36 -6.85 2.64
CA ARG A 138 -3.66 -7.21 2.05
C ARG A 138 -4.14 -8.57 2.54
N VAL A 139 -3.27 -9.58 2.54
CA VAL A 139 -3.62 -10.93 3.02
C VAL A 139 -4.01 -10.89 4.50
N ILE A 140 -3.20 -10.23 5.33
CA ILE A 140 -3.46 -10.10 6.76
C ILE A 140 -4.77 -9.34 7.01
N GLN A 141 -5.00 -8.23 6.31
CA GLN A 141 -6.21 -7.42 6.48
C GLN A 141 -7.48 -8.18 6.08
N ARG A 142 -7.45 -8.92 4.98
CA ARG A 142 -8.57 -9.77 4.54
C ARG A 142 -8.88 -10.84 5.56
N GLN A 143 -7.86 -11.52 6.07
CA GLN A 143 -8.07 -12.54 7.11
C GLN A 143 -8.68 -11.93 8.38
N ARG A 144 -8.14 -10.83 8.86
CA ARG A 144 -8.68 -10.14 10.04
C ARG A 144 -10.13 -9.67 9.85
N MET A 145 -10.45 -9.14 8.67
CA MET A 145 -11.82 -8.73 8.36
C MET A 145 -12.76 -9.94 8.35
N LYS A 146 -12.33 -11.04 7.72
CA LYS A 146 -13.08 -12.29 7.71
C LYS A 146 -13.33 -12.84 9.12
N ASP A 147 -12.29 -12.87 9.96
CA ASP A 147 -12.38 -13.33 11.34
C ASP A 147 -13.38 -12.46 12.13
N LYS A 148 -13.29 -11.15 11.97
CA LYS A 148 -14.18 -10.21 12.67
C LYS A 148 -15.62 -10.30 12.18
N LEU A 149 -15.84 -10.46 10.89
CA LEU A 149 -17.18 -10.67 10.33
C LEU A 149 -17.74 -12.02 10.77
N ASN A 150 -16.93 -13.10 10.83
CA ASN A 150 -17.39 -14.39 11.34
C ASN A 150 -17.81 -14.32 12.82
N GLU A 151 -17.12 -13.52 13.63
CA GLU A 151 -17.46 -13.31 15.04
C GLU A 151 -18.80 -12.56 15.18
N MET A 152 -19.01 -11.50 14.39
CA MET A 152 -20.13 -10.58 14.55
C MET A 152 -21.33 -10.94 13.67
N TYR A 153 -21.08 -11.38 12.43
CA TYR A 153 -22.08 -11.57 11.38
C TYR A 153 -21.71 -12.75 10.47
N PRO A 154 -21.82 -14.03 10.92
CA PRO A 154 -21.32 -15.19 10.18
C PRO A 154 -21.87 -15.35 8.76
N GLU A 155 -23.12 -14.99 8.53
CA GLU A 155 -23.74 -15.09 7.19
C GLU A 155 -23.17 -14.05 6.24
N VAL A 156 -22.92 -12.83 6.74
CA VAL A 156 -22.29 -11.75 5.96
C VAL A 156 -20.82 -12.10 5.59
N ALA A 157 -20.12 -12.81 6.47
CA ALA A 157 -18.73 -13.21 6.20
C ALA A 157 -18.58 -14.10 4.96
N LYS A 158 -19.53 -15.02 4.75
CA LYS A 158 -19.54 -15.90 3.57
C LYS A 158 -19.77 -15.12 2.28
N GLU A 159 -20.73 -14.21 2.31
CA GLU A 159 -21.07 -13.36 1.17
C GLU A 159 -19.94 -12.37 0.87
N TYR A 160 -19.38 -11.74 1.89
CA TYR A 160 -18.25 -10.82 1.79
C TYR A 160 -17.06 -11.43 1.02
N GLU A 161 -16.64 -12.66 1.38
CA GLU A 161 -15.52 -13.32 0.71
C GLU A 161 -15.83 -13.61 -0.76
N LYS A 162 -17.05 -14.05 -1.06
CA LYS A 162 -17.53 -14.29 -2.42
C LYS A 162 -17.52 -13.00 -3.25
N ASP A 163 -18.09 -11.93 -2.70
CA ASP A 163 -18.23 -10.65 -3.39
C ASP A 163 -16.89 -9.94 -3.60
N LEU A 164 -15.98 -10.07 -2.63
CA LEU A 164 -14.62 -9.56 -2.78
C LEU A 164 -13.85 -10.28 -3.89
N ASN A 165 -13.98 -11.62 -3.97
CA ASN A 165 -13.30 -12.43 -4.99
C ASN A 165 -13.92 -12.26 -6.38
N SER A 166 -15.21 -11.96 -6.47
CA SER A 166 -15.92 -11.69 -7.72
C SER A 166 -15.88 -10.20 -8.13
N HIS A 167 -15.15 -9.37 -7.38
CA HIS A 167 -15.02 -7.93 -7.61
C HIS A 167 -16.34 -7.13 -7.57
N ILE A 168 -17.36 -7.65 -6.88
CA ILE A 168 -18.60 -6.93 -6.62
C ILE A 168 -18.37 -5.81 -5.61
N ILE A 169 -17.53 -6.06 -4.60
CA ILE A 169 -17.09 -5.06 -3.62
C ILE A 169 -15.60 -4.80 -3.71
N TYR A 170 -15.21 -3.60 -3.35
CA TYR A 170 -13.82 -3.15 -3.31
C TYR A 170 -13.53 -2.43 -1.99
N THR A 171 -12.45 -2.83 -1.32
CA THR A 171 -11.98 -2.16 -0.10
C THR A 171 -10.85 -1.20 -0.45
N HIS A 172 -11.12 0.11 -0.33
CA HIS A 172 -10.12 1.14 -0.59
C HIS A 172 -8.96 1.05 0.41
N ASP A 173 -7.73 1.21 -0.09
CA ASP A 173 -6.49 1.18 0.72
C ASP A 173 -6.29 -0.07 1.58
N GLU A 174 -6.90 -1.19 1.22
CA GLU A 174 -6.81 -2.47 1.93
C GLU A 174 -5.36 -2.90 2.21
N ALA A 175 -4.47 -2.61 1.28
CA ALA A 175 -3.07 -3.03 1.34
C ALA A 175 -2.15 -2.11 2.16
N THR A 176 -2.62 -0.96 2.63
CA THR A 176 -1.73 0.04 3.23
C THR A 176 -1.36 -0.28 4.68
N THR A 177 -2.23 -0.96 5.42
CA THR A 177 -1.93 -1.33 6.81
C THR A 177 -2.62 -2.62 7.24
N PRO A 178 -1.90 -3.54 7.89
CA PRO A 178 -2.48 -4.72 8.54
C PRO A 178 -3.09 -4.40 9.90
N VAL A 179 -2.99 -3.15 10.37
CA VAL A 179 -3.50 -2.67 11.65
C VAL A 179 -4.53 -1.57 11.44
N LEU A 180 -5.46 -1.44 12.38
CA LEU A 180 -6.38 -0.31 12.40
C LEU A 180 -5.59 0.97 12.65
N LYS A 181 -5.51 1.82 11.63
CA LYS A 181 -4.95 3.18 11.72
C LYS A 181 -6.05 4.18 11.37
N GLN A 182 -5.94 5.36 11.93
CA GLN A 182 -6.78 6.48 11.51
C GLN A 182 -6.57 6.74 10.02
N TYR A 183 -7.66 7.04 9.31
CA TYR A 183 -7.54 7.35 7.89
C TYR A 183 -6.92 8.73 7.70
N CYS A 184 -7.57 9.77 8.21
CA CYS A 184 -7.07 11.14 8.23
C CYS A 184 -7.13 11.68 9.65
N MET A 185 -6.30 12.69 9.93
CA MET A 185 -6.35 13.41 11.20
C MET A 185 -6.25 14.91 10.98
N ALA A 186 -6.93 15.67 11.82
CA ALA A 186 -6.73 17.10 11.97
C ALA A 186 -6.06 17.36 13.31
N VAL A 187 -5.06 18.24 13.32
CA VAL A 187 -4.25 18.50 14.50
C VAL A 187 -4.24 19.98 14.78
N SER A 188 -4.45 20.35 16.05
CA SER A 188 -4.20 21.70 16.52
C SER A 188 -2.71 21.94 16.70
N LEU A 189 -2.23 23.11 16.31
CA LEU A 189 -0.86 23.53 16.53
C LEU A 189 -0.64 24.20 17.90
N TYR A 190 -1.72 24.41 18.67
CA TYR A 190 -1.62 25.04 19.98
C TYR A 190 -0.69 24.29 20.94
N PRO A 191 -0.77 22.95 21.10
CA PRO A 191 0.17 22.22 21.95
C PRO A 191 1.63 22.35 21.48
N LEU A 192 1.86 22.37 20.16
CA LEU A 192 3.21 22.59 19.63
C LEU A 192 3.75 23.97 20.02
N MET A 193 2.90 25.00 19.99
CA MET A 193 3.28 26.36 20.30
C MET A 193 3.56 26.58 21.80
N THR A 194 2.90 25.80 22.68
CA THR A 194 2.99 25.96 24.14
C THR A 194 3.95 24.98 24.82
N GLU A 195 4.07 23.77 24.28
CA GLU A 195 4.79 22.67 24.90
C GLU A 195 5.92 22.14 23.99
N GLY A 196 5.87 22.44 22.69
CA GLY A 196 6.74 21.83 21.69
C GLY A 196 6.20 20.49 21.17
N VAL A 197 6.94 19.85 20.24
CA VAL A 197 6.60 18.53 19.74
C VAL A 197 6.99 17.48 20.80
N GLY A 198 6.00 16.99 21.57
CA GLY A 198 6.24 16.05 22.65
C GLY A 198 6.84 14.69 22.20
N ASN A 199 7.70 14.17 23.06
CA ASN A 199 8.17 12.80 23.17
C ASN A 199 8.53 12.04 21.88
N ILE A 200 9.72 12.35 21.37
CA ILE A 200 10.53 11.31 20.73
C ILE A 200 11.65 11.01 21.73
N ASP A 201 11.61 9.82 22.32
CA ASP A 201 12.59 9.25 23.26
C ASP A 201 13.84 10.09 23.51
N SER A 202 13.92 10.77 24.64
CA SER A 202 15.12 11.49 25.14
C SER A 202 15.36 12.95 24.72
N ILE A 203 14.68 13.50 23.75
CA ILE A 203 14.78 14.94 23.41
C ILE A 203 13.39 15.56 23.52
N THR A 204 13.13 16.30 24.59
CA THR A 204 11.91 17.10 24.68
C THR A 204 12.18 18.45 23.98
N PRO A 205 11.64 18.68 22.78
CA PRO A 205 11.81 19.96 22.13
C PRO A 205 11.07 21.04 22.94
N THR A 206 11.71 22.15 23.15
CA THR A 206 11.06 23.34 23.69
C THR A 206 10.11 23.93 22.65
N PRO A 207 9.09 24.72 23.07
CA PRO A 207 8.25 25.47 22.15
C PRO A 207 9.10 26.27 21.16
N PRO A 208 8.64 26.42 19.91
CA PRO A 208 9.35 27.27 18.96
C PRO A 208 9.36 28.74 19.45
N ASN A 209 10.48 29.39 19.25
CA ASN A 209 10.69 30.80 19.71
C ASN A 209 10.85 31.80 18.55
N ASP A 210 10.90 31.30 17.31
CA ASP A 210 10.99 32.11 16.10
C ASP A 210 10.28 31.44 14.92
N LEU A 211 10.13 32.19 13.83
CA LEU A 211 9.45 31.75 12.61
C LEU A 211 10.10 30.53 11.98
N GLN A 212 11.40 30.39 12.04
CA GLN A 212 12.13 29.29 11.43
C GLN A 212 12.00 28.00 12.26
N SER A 213 12.15 28.10 13.58
CA SER A 213 11.97 26.95 14.50
C SER A 213 10.53 26.44 14.47
N PHE A 214 9.54 27.33 14.39
CA PHE A 214 8.14 26.97 14.20
C PHE A 214 7.94 26.12 12.94
N SER A 215 8.38 26.63 11.78
CA SER A 215 8.25 25.89 10.50
C SER A 215 8.93 24.55 10.53
N GLY A 216 10.10 24.45 11.16
CA GLY A 216 10.83 23.19 11.36
C GLY A 216 10.06 22.19 12.23
N GLN A 217 9.55 22.64 13.37
CA GLN A 217 8.79 21.78 14.28
C GLN A 217 7.47 21.31 13.68
N VAL A 218 6.73 22.17 12.96
CA VAL A 218 5.52 21.76 12.22
C VAL A 218 5.85 20.71 11.18
N THR A 219 6.94 20.86 10.45
CA THR A 219 7.40 19.86 9.48
C THR A 219 7.63 18.51 10.16
N ASN A 220 8.35 18.48 11.28
CA ASN A 220 8.62 17.25 12.03
C ASN A 220 7.32 16.63 12.58
N LEU A 221 6.40 17.44 13.10
CA LEU A 221 5.09 16.97 13.55
C LEU A 221 4.30 16.30 12.41
N ILE A 222 4.28 16.91 11.24
CA ILE A 222 3.60 16.31 10.07
C ILE A 222 4.23 14.98 9.68
N PHE A 223 5.54 14.85 9.67
CA PHE A 223 6.21 13.57 9.40
C PHE A 223 5.86 12.51 10.43
N LEU A 224 5.90 12.86 11.72
CA LEU A 224 5.54 11.96 12.81
C LEU A 224 4.11 11.44 12.65
N LEU A 225 3.15 12.34 12.47
CA LEU A 225 1.74 11.99 12.35
C LEU A 225 1.42 11.26 11.03
N SER A 226 2.10 11.60 9.95
CA SER A 226 1.95 10.92 8.66
C SER A 226 2.36 9.46 8.71
N SER A 227 3.23 9.08 9.63
CA SER A 227 3.57 7.67 9.86
C SER A 227 2.46 6.90 10.55
N GLN A 228 1.56 7.58 11.26
CA GLN A 228 0.50 6.99 12.09
C GLN A 228 -0.87 6.95 11.40
N CYS A 229 -1.08 7.69 10.31
CA CYS A 229 -2.34 7.69 9.58
C CYS A 229 -2.17 7.15 8.15
N LYS A 230 -3.28 6.73 7.54
CA LYS A 230 -3.32 6.25 6.14
C LYS A 230 -3.40 7.38 5.13
N GLY A 231 -4.23 8.37 5.44
CA GLY A 231 -4.58 9.50 4.58
C GLY A 231 -3.83 10.78 4.92
N ALA A 232 -4.55 11.88 4.96
CA ALA A 232 -3.99 13.21 5.14
C ALA A 232 -3.84 13.62 6.59
N VAL A 233 -2.83 14.46 6.86
CA VAL A 233 -2.70 15.23 8.09
C VAL A 233 -3.10 16.67 7.78
N ALA A 234 -4.16 17.17 8.43
CA ALA A 234 -4.62 18.53 8.30
C ALA A 234 -4.08 19.39 9.43
N VAL A 235 -3.46 20.51 9.08
CA VAL A 235 -2.98 21.56 9.99
C VAL A 235 -3.70 22.87 9.64
N GLY A 236 -4.99 22.93 9.99
CA GLY A 236 -5.87 24.04 9.63
C GLY A 236 -5.42 25.40 10.15
N GLU A 237 -4.76 25.42 11.30
CA GLU A 237 -4.32 26.62 12.01
C GLU A 237 -2.93 27.12 11.56
N TYR A 238 -2.32 26.50 10.54
CA TYR A 238 -0.94 26.82 10.16
C TYR A 238 -0.68 28.30 9.92
N PHE A 239 -1.54 28.98 9.15
CA PHE A 239 -1.34 30.39 8.83
C PHE A 239 -1.62 31.31 10.02
N ILE A 240 -2.49 30.91 10.93
CA ILE A 240 -2.77 31.66 12.17
C ILE A 240 -1.54 31.56 13.07
N ALA A 241 -1.02 30.37 13.26
CA ALA A 241 0.20 30.14 14.04
C ALA A 241 1.43 30.83 13.41
N LEU A 242 1.56 30.74 12.07
CA LEU A 242 2.60 31.42 11.34
C LEU A 242 2.55 32.93 11.60
N ASN A 243 1.37 33.56 11.52
CA ASN A 243 1.18 34.96 11.78
C ASN A 243 1.56 35.35 13.22
N TYR A 244 1.27 34.50 14.21
CA TYR A 244 1.70 34.71 15.57
C TYR A 244 3.24 34.89 15.67
N TYR A 245 4.02 34.00 15.07
CA TYR A 245 5.48 34.10 15.06
C TYR A 245 6.01 35.26 14.22
N VAL A 246 5.31 35.62 13.14
CA VAL A 246 5.63 36.81 12.37
C VAL A 246 5.46 38.10 13.22
N ILE A 247 4.38 38.18 13.98
CA ILE A 247 4.14 39.32 14.90
C ILE A 247 5.18 39.33 16.02
N GLN A 248 5.51 38.18 16.60
CA GLN A 248 6.54 38.12 17.65
C GLN A 248 7.92 38.55 17.16
N GLU A 249 8.26 38.29 15.91
CA GLU A 249 9.60 38.61 15.37
C GLU A 249 9.68 40.02 14.78
N PHE A 250 8.59 40.50 14.14
CA PHE A 250 8.61 41.74 13.35
C PHE A 250 7.65 42.84 13.84
N GLY A 251 6.77 42.52 14.81
CA GLY A 251 5.76 43.46 15.34
C GLY A 251 4.42 43.36 14.60
N ASP A 252 3.39 43.99 15.20
CA ASP A 252 1.99 43.93 14.71
C ASP A 252 1.81 44.61 13.36
N ASP A 253 2.68 45.55 13.03
CA ASP A 253 2.65 46.37 11.80
C ASP A 253 3.46 45.77 10.64
N TRP A 254 3.93 44.52 10.78
CA TRP A 254 4.79 43.81 9.80
C TRP A 254 4.29 43.94 8.36
N PHE A 255 2.98 43.91 8.15
CA PHE A 255 2.37 43.95 6.82
C PHE A 255 2.54 45.30 6.10
N THR A 256 2.80 46.39 6.83
CA THR A 256 3.13 47.69 6.27
C THR A 256 4.64 47.86 6.03
N ARG A 257 5.45 47.00 6.60
CA ARG A 257 6.90 47.03 6.63
C ARG A 257 7.56 45.86 5.88
N LEU A 258 6.86 45.29 4.94
CA LEU A 258 7.32 44.08 4.20
C LEU A 258 8.69 44.28 3.53
N ASP A 259 9.00 45.46 3.08
CA ASP A 259 10.25 45.78 2.38
C ASP A 259 11.37 46.28 3.33
N ASP A 260 11.10 46.38 4.63
CA ASP A 260 12.11 46.74 5.63
C ASP A 260 13.23 45.71 5.69
N VAL A 261 14.47 46.19 5.71
CA VAL A 261 15.65 45.32 5.75
C VAL A 261 15.92 44.82 7.16
N ILE A 262 16.03 43.52 7.28
CA ILE A 262 16.34 42.82 8.51
C ILE A 262 17.87 42.65 8.62
N THR A 263 18.43 43.14 9.71
CA THR A 263 19.86 42.96 10.02
C THR A 263 20.01 41.72 10.88
N SER A 264 20.52 40.63 10.30
CA SER A 264 20.84 39.41 11.06
C SER A 264 22.36 39.28 11.22
N ARG A 265 22.82 38.98 12.45
CA ARG A 265 24.24 38.73 12.75
C ARG A 265 24.82 37.53 11.97
N ALA A 266 23.99 36.63 11.49
CA ALA A 266 24.39 35.38 10.83
C ALA A 266 24.35 35.43 9.29
N CYS A 267 23.89 36.52 8.68
CA CYS A 267 23.70 36.58 7.24
C CYS A 267 24.31 37.85 6.63
N THR A 268 25.26 37.67 5.73
CA THR A 268 25.93 38.77 4.96
C THR A 268 25.01 39.39 3.88
N LYS A 269 23.87 38.72 3.56
CA LYS A 269 22.90 39.25 2.59
C LYS A 269 21.79 40.01 3.30
N GLN A 270 21.52 41.21 2.83
CA GLN A 270 20.33 41.97 3.25
C GLN A 270 19.07 41.18 2.89
N ARG A 271 18.17 41.03 3.83
CA ARG A 271 16.86 40.38 3.67
C ARG A 271 15.77 41.29 4.13
N THR A 272 14.61 41.24 3.50
CA THR A 272 13.41 41.94 3.95
C THR A 272 12.55 41.06 4.85
N ILE A 273 11.59 41.63 5.55
CA ILE A 273 10.56 40.89 6.30
C ILE A 273 9.83 39.93 5.38
N LYS A 274 9.46 40.39 4.18
CA LYS A 274 8.85 39.59 3.14
C LYS A 274 9.70 38.36 2.78
N ASP A 275 11.01 38.53 2.61
CA ASP A 275 11.94 37.46 2.30
C ASP A 275 12.04 36.44 3.43
N ALA A 276 11.98 36.87 4.69
CA ALA A 276 12.02 35.97 5.84
C ALA A 276 10.76 35.08 5.91
N ILE A 277 9.59 35.71 5.79
CA ILE A 277 8.30 35.00 5.77
C ILE A 277 8.24 34.01 4.59
N TYR A 278 8.57 34.50 3.39
CA TYR A 278 8.59 33.65 2.18
C TYR A 278 9.54 32.47 2.31
N LYS A 279 10.74 32.72 2.85
CA LYS A 279 11.73 31.66 3.04
C LYS A 279 11.25 30.60 4.02
N SER A 280 10.68 30.99 5.15
CA SER A 280 10.15 30.09 6.16
C SER A 280 9.04 29.22 5.58
N PHE A 281 8.08 29.81 4.90
CA PHE A 281 6.99 29.10 4.25
C PHE A 281 7.49 28.18 3.14
N LYS A 282 8.44 28.64 2.32
CA LYS A 282 9.06 27.84 1.26
C LYS A 282 9.80 26.63 1.84
N GLN A 283 10.55 26.81 2.94
CA GLN A 283 11.21 25.68 3.63
C GLN A 283 10.19 24.68 4.17
N PHE A 284 9.09 25.13 4.75
CA PHE A 284 8.00 24.28 5.17
C PHE A 284 7.44 23.46 4.01
N ILE A 285 7.07 24.12 2.90
CA ILE A 285 6.53 23.44 1.71
C ILE A 285 7.52 22.40 1.16
N TYR A 286 8.79 22.77 1.04
CA TYR A 286 9.82 21.84 0.55
C TYR A 286 10.07 20.70 1.53
N GLY A 287 10.07 20.97 2.83
CA GLY A 287 10.21 19.95 3.86
C GLY A 287 9.11 18.92 3.74
N VAL A 288 7.85 19.33 3.78
CA VAL A 288 6.70 18.41 3.74
C VAL A 288 6.47 17.79 2.36
N ASN A 289 7.11 18.27 1.31
CA ASN A 289 7.06 17.66 -0.02
C ASN A 289 8.15 16.61 -0.24
N GLN A 290 8.72 16.08 0.83
CA GLN A 290 9.68 14.99 0.80
C GLN A 290 8.98 13.65 1.13
N PRO A 291 9.54 12.52 0.71
CA PRO A 291 9.05 11.21 1.10
C PRO A 291 9.00 11.06 2.63
N ALA A 292 7.91 10.51 3.14
CA ALA A 292 7.70 10.31 4.57
C ALA A 292 7.74 8.83 4.92
N GLY A 293 8.84 8.38 5.53
CA GLY A 293 8.99 7.10 6.23
C GLY A 293 8.18 5.93 5.66
N ASN A 294 7.26 5.41 6.45
CA ASN A 294 6.43 4.22 6.12
C ASN A 294 5.45 4.41 4.94
N ARG A 295 5.41 5.58 4.32
CA ARG A 295 4.57 5.82 3.13
C ARG A 295 5.26 5.44 1.83
N SER A 296 6.34 4.70 1.92
CA SER A 296 7.18 4.43 0.77
C SER A 296 7.68 5.76 0.19
N TYR A 297 7.88 5.89 -1.07
CA TYR A 297 8.37 7.12 -1.70
C TYR A 297 7.27 8.20 -1.89
N GLN A 298 6.31 8.29 -0.96
CA GLN A 298 5.22 9.26 -1.00
C GLN A 298 5.44 10.41 0.00
N SER A 299 5.17 11.64 -0.42
CA SER A 299 5.09 12.76 0.49
C SER A 299 3.83 12.68 1.37
N PRO A 300 3.82 13.26 2.57
CA PRO A 300 2.62 13.36 3.38
C PRO A 300 1.50 14.08 2.62
N LEU A 301 0.30 13.49 2.59
CA LEU A 301 -0.89 14.22 2.18
C LEU A 301 -1.26 15.20 3.28
N ARG A 302 -1.52 16.45 2.91
CA ARG A 302 -1.77 17.54 3.87
C ARG A 302 -2.84 18.48 3.39
N ASN A 303 -3.58 19.03 4.35
CA ASN A 303 -4.52 20.10 4.13
C ASN A 303 -4.13 21.33 4.95
N LEU A 304 -4.09 22.47 4.31
CA LEU A 304 -3.92 23.79 4.92
C LEU A 304 -5.20 24.57 4.67
N VAL A 305 -5.69 25.25 5.69
CA VAL A 305 -6.87 26.12 5.57
C VAL A 305 -6.42 27.56 5.38
N LEU A 306 -6.90 28.18 4.31
CA LEU A 306 -6.79 29.62 4.08
C LEU A 306 -8.03 30.28 4.69
N SER A 307 -7.84 31.15 5.65
CA SER A 307 -8.92 31.91 6.28
C SER A 307 -8.76 33.41 6.00
N ASN A 308 -9.84 34.07 5.62
CA ASN A 308 -9.89 35.50 5.46
C ASN A 308 -10.08 36.23 6.78
N LYS A 309 -10.33 35.55 7.89
CA LYS A 309 -10.52 36.11 9.21
C LYS A 309 -9.27 35.90 10.05
N PHE A 310 -8.69 36.95 10.52
CA PHE A 310 -7.66 36.92 11.55
C PHE A 310 -8.33 36.53 12.88
N TYR A 311 -8.17 35.26 13.26
CA TYR A 311 -8.45 34.89 14.65
C TYR A 311 -7.26 35.38 15.48
N ILE A 312 -7.50 36.42 16.25
CA ILE A 312 -6.58 36.87 17.29
C ILE A 312 -6.71 35.80 18.38
N PHE A 313 -5.64 35.09 18.68
CA PHE A 313 -5.54 34.36 19.94
C PHE A 313 -5.60 35.43 21.04
N ALA A 314 -6.74 35.57 21.71
CA ALA A 314 -6.80 36.28 22.97
C ALA A 314 -5.96 35.45 23.96
N ALA A 315 -4.93 36.05 24.48
CA ALA A 315 -4.05 35.48 25.47
C ALA A 315 -4.81 35.18 26.77
#